data_46961070cae08f0965fca252193123b4
#
_entry.id   46961070cae08f0965fca252193123b4
#
_cell.length_a   1.000
_cell.length_b   1.000
_cell.length_c   1.000
_cell.angle_alpha   90.00
_cell.angle_beta   90.00
_cell.angle_gamma   90.00
#
_symmetry.space_group_name_H-M   'P 1'
#
loop_
_entity.id
_entity.type
_entity.pdbx_description
1 polymer ?
#
loop_
_entity_poly.entity_id
_entity_poly.type
_entity_poly.pdbx_seq_one_letter_code
_entity_poly.pdbx_strand_id
1 'polypeptide(L)'
;MQTPRYEYSRSKITERINYLRNLTSPNGLIVRYAIKANPHPEIIKMMHSGGIHFDASSSYEAEELLELGIPGQNISLSSQQSPHNLETLLAAGVTFIAASEKQLGMFLNTPNHPGTVGIRINPDMGHGHNNRTSTGGTSASFGIWHEYIPKVLKQAKEKGVTVDKLHLHIGSGADPKVWGDVMDRALEITSLFPDVTCLNIGGGYKIHRFGSEEETDMEKVMGVFNEKLEAFAKTTTRNLKLEIEPGTYMIAHAGTLVAKIDDIVDTGDKGYTFIKLNTGMNDFLRTSMYGSQHKIEIINNETTKKDYVVVGHNCEAGDIFTTADADPEKIEIRKLNEASIGDTVHIYDTGAYCASQRAIGYNSFPDAIEVMVD
;
A
#
# COMPACT_ATOMS: atom_id res chain seq x y z
N MET A 1 -8.14 -19.03 -21.23
CA MET A 1 -7.00 -18.96 -20.30
C MET A 1 -7.34 -19.73 -19.04
N GLN A 2 -6.30 -20.24 -18.36
CA GLN A 2 -6.46 -20.95 -17.08
C GLN A 2 -7.02 -20.03 -15.98
N THR A 3 -7.79 -20.58 -15.06
CA THR A 3 -8.27 -19.92 -13.82
C THR A 3 -7.87 -20.77 -12.60
N PRO A 4 -7.66 -20.20 -11.42
CA PRO A 4 -7.72 -18.76 -11.15
C PRO A 4 -6.54 -17.98 -11.74
N ARG A 5 -6.75 -16.70 -12.03
CA ARG A 5 -5.68 -15.81 -12.47
C ARG A 5 -5.95 -14.35 -12.10
N TYR A 6 -4.89 -13.60 -11.86
CA TYR A 6 -4.93 -12.14 -11.83
C TYR A 6 -4.66 -11.59 -13.24
N GLU A 7 -5.47 -10.65 -13.66
CA GLU A 7 -5.28 -9.87 -14.88
C GLU A 7 -4.96 -8.42 -14.50
N TYR A 8 -3.85 -7.88 -15.01
CA TYR A 8 -3.45 -6.49 -14.78
C TYR A 8 -3.51 -5.70 -16.09
N SER A 9 -4.36 -4.66 -16.12
CA SER A 9 -4.54 -3.81 -17.29
C SER A 9 -3.39 -2.80 -17.41
N ARG A 10 -2.64 -2.88 -18.51
CA ARG A 10 -1.55 -1.94 -18.83
C ARG A 10 -2.07 -0.52 -19.03
N SER A 11 -3.21 -0.37 -19.67
CA SER A 11 -3.83 0.93 -19.93
C SER A 11 -4.18 1.66 -18.63
N LYS A 12 -4.82 0.98 -17.67
CA LYS A 12 -5.15 1.55 -16.36
C LYS A 12 -3.90 1.91 -15.55
N ILE A 13 -2.85 1.08 -15.59
CA ILE A 13 -1.58 1.38 -14.95
C ILE A 13 -0.97 2.67 -15.55
N THR A 14 -0.93 2.76 -16.88
CA THR A 14 -0.38 3.91 -17.58
C THR A 14 -1.16 5.19 -17.28
N GLU A 15 -2.49 5.11 -17.26
CA GLU A 15 -3.37 6.22 -16.88
C GLU A 15 -3.04 6.75 -15.48
N ARG A 16 -2.92 5.85 -14.50
CA ARG A 16 -2.64 6.22 -13.11
C ARG A 16 -1.23 6.79 -12.94
N ILE A 17 -0.22 6.24 -13.63
CA ILE A 17 1.13 6.81 -13.66
C ILE A 17 1.09 8.25 -14.19
N ASN A 18 0.44 8.47 -15.33
CA ASN A 18 0.34 9.80 -15.94
C ASN A 18 -0.39 10.80 -15.04
N TYR A 19 -1.46 10.36 -14.40
CA TYR A 19 -2.21 11.20 -13.45
C TYR A 19 -1.30 11.66 -12.30
N LEU A 20 -0.62 10.74 -11.62
CA LEU A 20 0.20 11.07 -10.46
C LEU A 20 1.45 11.90 -10.81
N ARG A 21 2.01 11.70 -11.99
CA ARG A 21 3.13 12.52 -12.48
C ARG A 21 2.76 13.98 -12.75
N ASN A 22 1.51 14.25 -13.03
CA ASN A 22 1.02 15.61 -13.28
C ASN A 22 0.73 16.39 -11.98
N LEU A 23 0.73 15.70 -10.82
CA LEU A 23 0.65 16.38 -9.53
C LEU A 23 1.95 17.16 -9.28
N THR A 24 1.82 18.29 -8.62
CA THR A 24 2.97 19.17 -8.35
C THR A 24 3.03 19.62 -6.90
N SER A 25 4.22 19.95 -6.45
CA SER A 25 4.47 20.59 -5.16
C SER A 25 5.47 21.74 -5.34
N PRO A 26 5.41 22.83 -4.54
CA PRO A 26 6.19 24.06 -4.76
C PRO A 26 7.70 23.84 -4.91
N ASN A 27 8.26 22.87 -4.18
CA ASN A 27 9.70 22.58 -4.20
C ASN A 27 10.01 21.18 -4.77
N GLY A 28 9.08 20.64 -5.55
CA GLY A 28 9.18 19.35 -6.18
C GLY A 28 8.45 18.23 -5.42
N LEU A 29 7.87 17.33 -6.19
CA LEU A 29 7.18 16.11 -5.72
C LEU A 29 7.92 14.88 -6.22
N ILE A 30 8.11 13.90 -5.34
CA ILE A 30 8.52 12.55 -5.71
C ILE A 30 7.38 11.60 -5.36
N VAL A 31 6.90 10.88 -6.34
CA VAL A 31 5.94 9.78 -6.14
C VAL A 31 6.72 8.48 -6.06
N ARG A 32 6.58 7.75 -4.96
CA ARG A 32 7.19 6.43 -4.74
C ARG A 32 6.12 5.37 -4.72
N TYR A 33 6.22 4.40 -5.60
CA TYR A 33 5.33 3.24 -5.56
C TYR A 33 5.73 2.33 -4.40
N ALA A 34 4.79 2.10 -3.46
CA ALA A 34 4.99 1.12 -2.37
C ALA A 34 4.89 -0.30 -2.96
N ILE A 35 6.05 -0.92 -3.22
CA ILE A 35 6.11 -2.18 -4.01
C ILE A 35 5.42 -3.37 -3.33
N LYS A 36 5.32 -3.37 -2.00
CA LYS A 36 4.51 -4.37 -1.25
C LYS A 36 3.06 -4.46 -1.72
N ALA A 37 2.52 -3.43 -2.38
CA ALA A 37 1.17 -3.46 -2.94
C ALA A 37 1.06 -4.49 -4.06
N ASN A 38 2.04 -4.54 -4.96
CA ASN A 38 2.16 -5.57 -6.00
C ASN A 38 3.60 -5.55 -6.58
N PRO A 39 4.44 -6.55 -6.28
CA PRO A 39 5.83 -6.61 -6.74
C PRO A 39 5.99 -7.21 -8.14
N HIS A 40 4.93 -7.37 -8.93
CA HIS A 40 5.01 -7.99 -10.26
C HIS A 40 6.04 -7.26 -11.14
N PRO A 41 7.04 -7.96 -11.74
CA PRO A 41 8.18 -7.33 -12.42
C PRO A 41 7.80 -6.40 -13.57
N GLU A 42 6.75 -6.74 -14.35
CA GLU A 42 6.30 -5.88 -15.45
C GLU A 42 5.65 -4.58 -14.93
N ILE A 43 4.91 -4.66 -13.82
CA ILE A 43 4.34 -3.48 -13.16
C ILE A 43 5.47 -2.55 -12.70
N ILE A 44 6.50 -3.10 -12.04
CA ILE A 44 7.67 -2.33 -11.58
C ILE A 44 8.36 -1.64 -12.77
N LYS A 45 8.57 -2.36 -13.88
CA LYS A 45 9.18 -1.80 -15.11
C LYS A 45 8.33 -0.68 -15.70
N MET A 46 7.00 -0.82 -15.74
CA MET A 46 6.09 0.24 -16.20
C MET A 46 6.16 1.47 -15.30
N MET A 47 6.15 1.30 -13.97
CA MET A 47 6.30 2.39 -13.00
C MET A 47 7.62 3.13 -13.20
N HIS A 48 8.73 2.39 -13.31
CA HIS A 48 10.06 2.97 -13.54
C HIS A 48 10.13 3.75 -14.86
N SER A 49 9.68 3.15 -15.95
CA SER A 49 9.63 3.81 -17.27
C SER A 49 8.75 5.05 -17.25
N GLY A 50 7.73 5.06 -16.41
CA GLY A 50 6.88 6.20 -16.14
C GLY A 50 7.49 7.25 -15.22
N GLY A 51 8.72 7.11 -14.72
CA GLY A 51 9.39 8.07 -13.83
C GLY A 51 8.93 8.02 -12.39
N ILE A 52 8.28 6.94 -11.98
CA ILE A 52 7.90 6.68 -10.58
C ILE A 52 9.10 6.07 -9.85
N HIS A 53 9.37 6.55 -8.65
CA HIS A 53 10.34 5.97 -7.73
C HIS A 53 9.70 4.85 -6.89
N PHE A 54 10.44 4.24 -5.96
CA PHE A 54 9.98 3.08 -5.20
C PHE A 54 10.18 3.25 -3.70
N ASP A 55 9.22 2.74 -2.93
CA ASP A 55 9.36 2.50 -1.50
C ASP A 55 9.40 0.99 -1.25
N ALA A 56 10.52 0.53 -0.69
CA ALA A 56 10.73 -0.84 -0.26
C ALA A 56 10.47 -0.97 1.25
N SER A 57 9.72 -1.99 1.63
CA SER A 57 9.36 -2.28 3.03
C SER A 57 10.22 -3.41 3.65
N SER A 58 11.21 -3.90 2.91
CA SER A 58 12.23 -4.84 3.38
C SER A 58 13.50 -4.73 2.55
N SER A 59 14.62 -5.24 3.08
CA SER A 59 15.87 -5.34 2.30
C SER A 59 15.73 -6.27 1.10
N TYR A 60 14.86 -7.27 1.18
CA TYR A 60 14.57 -8.19 0.07
C TYR A 60 13.85 -7.47 -1.08
N GLU A 61 12.85 -6.63 -0.79
CA GLU A 61 12.20 -5.80 -1.80
C GLU A 61 13.20 -4.82 -2.46
N ALA A 62 14.14 -4.26 -1.69
CA ALA A 62 15.15 -3.38 -2.23
C ALA A 62 16.14 -4.14 -3.14
N GLU A 63 16.52 -5.36 -2.80
CA GLU A 63 17.34 -6.24 -3.63
C GLU A 63 16.62 -6.61 -4.92
N GLU A 64 15.36 -7.01 -4.85
CA GLU A 64 14.53 -7.33 -6.02
C GLU A 64 14.45 -6.14 -7.00
N LEU A 65 14.26 -4.93 -6.49
CA LEU A 65 14.27 -3.72 -7.32
C LEU A 65 15.63 -3.51 -8.01
N LEU A 66 16.74 -3.69 -7.30
CA LEU A 66 18.08 -3.58 -7.87
C LEU A 66 18.34 -4.66 -8.93
N GLU A 67 17.91 -5.90 -8.69
CA GLU A 67 18.00 -7.01 -9.65
C GLU A 67 17.17 -6.74 -10.92
N LEU A 68 16.04 -6.05 -10.81
CA LEU A 68 15.24 -5.60 -11.96
C LEU A 68 15.86 -4.40 -12.70
N GLY A 69 17.02 -3.91 -12.25
CA GLY A 69 17.75 -2.80 -12.87
C GLY A 69 17.27 -1.41 -12.46
N ILE A 70 16.52 -1.30 -11.36
CA ILE A 70 16.10 -0.01 -10.83
C ILE A 70 17.30 0.68 -10.17
N PRO A 71 17.68 1.91 -10.55
CA PRO A 71 18.77 2.62 -9.91
C PRO A 71 18.53 2.85 -8.42
N GLY A 72 19.53 2.60 -7.56
CA GLY A 72 19.38 2.72 -6.12
C GLY A 72 18.87 4.07 -5.62
N GLN A 73 19.25 5.17 -6.29
CA GLN A 73 18.74 6.52 -5.97
C GLN A 73 17.21 6.66 -6.18
N ASN A 74 16.59 5.76 -6.91
CA ASN A 74 15.12 5.72 -7.06
C ASN A 74 14.44 4.87 -6.00
N ILE A 75 15.20 4.23 -5.11
CA ILE A 75 14.70 3.32 -4.07
C ILE A 75 14.85 3.98 -2.70
N SER A 76 13.77 3.99 -1.93
CA SER A 76 13.76 4.30 -0.50
C SER A 76 13.47 3.01 0.26
N LEU A 77 14.23 2.75 1.33
CA LEU A 77 14.01 1.61 2.21
C LEU A 77 13.53 2.08 3.58
N SER A 78 12.26 1.81 3.89
CA SER A 78 11.64 2.08 5.20
C SER A 78 10.97 0.81 5.71
N SER A 79 11.62 0.06 6.61
CA SER A 79 11.17 -1.27 7.02
C SER A 79 11.11 -1.46 8.52
N GLN A 80 10.24 -2.39 8.98
CA GLN A 80 10.25 -2.91 10.35
C GLN A 80 11.44 -3.85 10.57
N GLN A 81 11.84 -4.58 9.54
CA GLN A 81 12.99 -5.45 9.56
C GLN A 81 14.29 -4.61 9.62
N SER A 82 15.26 -5.01 10.41
CA SER A 82 16.63 -4.51 10.29
C SER A 82 17.26 -5.10 9.03
N PRO A 83 17.72 -4.28 8.06
CA PRO A 83 18.33 -4.79 6.84
C PRO A 83 19.54 -5.68 7.13
N HIS A 84 19.66 -6.83 6.46
CA HIS A 84 20.79 -7.74 6.64
C HIS A 84 22.02 -7.33 5.83
N ASN A 85 21.84 -6.47 4.83
CA ASN A 85 22.82 -6.07 3.82
C ASN A 85 22.90 -4.54 3.65
N LEU A 86 22.71 -3.77 4.74
CA LEU A 86 22.61 -2.31 4.69
C LEU A 86 23.77 -1.66 3.94
N GLU A 87 25.01 -2.09 4.16
CA GLU A 87 26.20 -1.54 3.48
C GLU A 87 26.11 -1.68 1.96
N THR A 88 25.68 -2.85 1.46
CA THR A 88 25.49 -3.10 0.03
C THR A 88 24.42 -2.20 -0.56
N LEU A 89 23.27 -2.04 0.13
CA LEU A 89 22.18 -1.19 -0.33
C LEU A 89 22.59 0.28 -0.36
N LEU A 90 23.33 0.76 0.64
CA LEU A 90 23.86 2.12 0.68
C LEU A 90 24.87 2.35 -0.45
N ALA A 91 25.76 1.39 -0.71
CA ALA A 91 26.73 1.45 -1.80
C ALA A 91 26.05 1.49 -3.18
N ALA A 92 24.89 0.85 -3.33
CA ALA A 92 24.04 0.92 -4.52
C ALA A 92 23.27 2.28 -4.66
N GLY A 93 23.31 3.13 -3.64
CA GLY A 93 22.63 4.44 -3.62
C GLY A 93 21.20 4.41 -3.08
N VAL A 94 20.77 3.33 -2.42
CA VAL A 94 19.45 3.24 -1.79
C VAL A 94 19.35 4.24 -0.65
N THR A 95 18.28 5.03 -0.62
CA THR A 95 17.99 5.94 0.50
C THR A 95 17.46 5.11 1.68
N PHE A 96 18.20 5.11 2.79
CA PHE A 96 17.77 4.42 4.00
C PHE A 96 17.02 5.33 4.95
N ILE A 97 15.89 4.85 5.47
CA ILE A 97 15.06 5.52 6.47
C ILE A 97 15.02 4.64 7.72
N ALA A 98 15.72 5.06 8.77
CA ALA A 98 15.71 4.35 10.03
C ALA A 98 14.35 4.47 10.73
N ALA A 99 13.69 3.34 10.97
CA ALA A 99 12.38 3.25 11.62
C ALA A 99 12.46 2.91 13.11
N SER A 100 13.68 2.78 13.66
CA SER A 100 13.92 2.53 15.07
C SER A 100 15.32 3.06 15.49
N GLU A 101 15.51 3.28 16.79
CA GLU A 101 16.83 3.64 17.32
C GLU A 101 17.91 2.56 17.03
N LYS A 102 17.51 1.29 17.01
CA LYS A 102 18.42 0.18 16.62
C LYS A 102 18.87 0.35 15.18
N GLN A 103 17.95 0.65 14.26
CA GLN A 103 18.26 0.84 12.84
C GLN A 103 19.14 2.08 12.62
N LEU A 104 18.86 3.18 13.34
CA LEU A 104 19.75 4.34 13.33
C LEU A 104 21.16 3.95 13.81
N GLY A 105 21.28 3.24 14.93
CA GLY A 105 22.57 2.74 15.42
C GLY A 105 23.29 1.84 14.42
N MET A 106 22.58 1.01 13.68
CA MET A 106 23.16 0.21 12.58
C MET A 106 23.75 1.12 11.50
N PHE A 107 22.98 2.09 11.00
CA PHE A 107 23.44 3.02 9.99
C PHE A 107 24.68 3.80 10.46
N LEU A 108 24.66 4.35 11.67
CA LEU A 108 25.75 5.14 12.25
C LEU A 108 27.05 4.36 12.42
N ASN A 109 26.98 3.02 12.43
CA ASN A 109 28.16 2.13 12.55
C ASN A 109 28.48 1.41 11.23
N THR A 110 27.71 1.62 10.16
CA THR A 110 27.99 1.06 8.83
C THR A 110 29.16 1.82 8.20
N PRO A 111 30.21 1.14 7.73
CA PRO A 111 31.30 1.81 7.02
C PRO A 111 30.82 2.51 5.76
N ASN A 112 31.49 3.61 5.41
CA ASN A 112 31.23 4.34 4.14
C ASN A 112 29.76 4.75 3.91
N HIS A 113 28.97 4.96 4.97
CA HIS A 113 27.63 5.48 4.81
C HIS A 113 27.63 6.90 4.22
N PRO A 114 26.55 7.35 3.55
CA PRO A 114 26.53 8.62 2.78
C PRO A 114 26.61 9.90 3.64
N GLY A 115 26.65 9.81 4.96
CA GLY A 115 26.67 10.97 5.85
C GLY A 115 25.29 11.63 6.08
N THR A 116 24.27 11.19 5.34
CA THR A 116 22.87 11.60 5.54
C THR A 116 21.96 10.38 5.76
N VAL A 117 20.89 10.53 6.53
CA VAL A 117 19.93 9.48 6.84
C VAL A 117 18.51 10.03 6.94
N GLY A 118 17.55 9.25 6.46
CA GLY A 118 16.14 9.48 6.75
C GLY A 118 15.73 8.87 8.09
N ILE A 119 14.75 9.48 8.74
CA ILE A 119 14.18 8.97 10.00
C ILE A 119 12.66 8.87 9.85
N ARG A 120 12.10 7.70 10.20
CA ARG A 120 10.66 7.53 10.34
C ARG A 120 10.24 7.82 11.78
N ILE A 121 9.36 8.80 11.95
CA ILE A 121 8.80 9.18 13.26
C ILE A 121 7.37 8.66 13.39
N ASN A 122 7.05 8.10 14.56
CA ASN A 122 5.67 7.89 15.00
C ASN A 122 5.17 9.21 15.60
N PRO A 123 4.21 9.89 14.92
CA PRO A 123 3.79 11.25 15.32
C PRO A 123 2.78 11.30 16.47
N ASP A 124 2.47 10.15 17.12
CA ASP A 124 1.33 9.98 18.03
C ASP A 124 -0.03 10.28 17.37
N MET A 125 -0.12 10.00 16.10
CA MET A 125 -1.32 10.14 15.28
C MET A 125 -1.44 8.96 14.35
N GLY A 126 -2.59 8.30 14.31
CA GLY A 126 -2.90 7.21 13.40
C GLY A 126 -4.31 7.31 12.85
N HIS A 127 -4.50 6.87 11.62
CA HIS A 127 -5.80 6.80 10.95
C HIS A 127 -5.85 5.55 10.06
N GLY A 128 -7.00 4.85 10.02
CA GLY A 128 -7.16 3.65 9.21
C GLY A 128 -8.62 3.24 9.10
N HIS A 129 -8.94 2.37 8.13
CA HIS A 129 -10.27 1.79 7.97
C HIS A 129 -10.69 0.98 9.20
N ASN A 130 -9.73 0.34 9.85
CA ASN A 130 -9.86 -0.33 11.14
C ASN A 130 -8.53 -0.24 11.91
N ASN A 131 -8.50 -0.75 13.16
CA ASN A 131 -7.29 -0.71 14.00
C ASN A 131 -6.08 -1.45 13.38
N ARG A 132 -6.31 -2.45 12.51
CA ARG A 132 -5.24 -3.22 11.85
C ARG A 132 -4.57 -2.44 10.71
N THR A 133 -5.18 -1.35 10.23
CA THR A 133 -4.65 -0.52 9.14
C THR A 133 -4.12 0.83 9.61
N SER A 134 -4.16 1.12 10.93
CA SER A 134 -3.51 2.28 11.54
C SER A 134 -2.03 1.98 11.79
N THR A 135 -1.14 2.86 11.35
CA THR A 135 0.32 2.70 11.47
C THR A 135 1.00 3.83 12.24
N GLY A 136 0.23 4.61 13.01
CA GLY A 136 0.71 5.64 13.92
C GLY A 136 -0.02 5.60 15.26
N GLY A 137 0.42 6.42 16.22
CA GLY A 137 -0.14 6.48 17.57
C GLY A 137 0.44 5.44 18.54
N THR A 138 -0.05 5.42 19.76
CA THR A 138 0.49 4.63 20.88
C THR A 138 0.37 3.12 20.71
N SER A 139 -0.54 2.65 19.85
CA SER A 139 -0.76 1.21 19.57
C SER A 139 0.00 0.71 18.35
N ALA A 140 0.81 1.56 17.69
CA ALA A 140 1.55 1.22 16.49
C ALA A 140 3.06 1.11 16.78
N SER A 141 3.69 0.02 16.31
CA SER A 141 5.12 -0.24 16.48
C SER A 141 6.00 0.43 15.43
N PHE A 142 5.43 1.27 14.56
CA PHE A 142 6.11 1.85 13.41
C PHE A 142 6.75 3.20 13.73
N GLY A 143 8.03 3.34 13.41
CA GLY A 143 8.78 4.58 13.57
C GLY A 143 9.29 4.82 14.99
N ILE A 144 10.19 5.78 15.12
CA ILE A 144 10.72 6.24 16.42
C ILE A 144 9.67 7.15 17.05
N TRP A 145 9.36 6.92 18.30
CA TRP A 145 8.39 7.75 19.06
C TRP A 145 8.85 9.21 19.13
N HIS A 146 7.94 10.13 18.84
CA HIS A 146 8.27 11.55 18.65
C HIS A 146 9.00 12.21 19.84
N GLU A 147 8.78 11.76 21.07
CA GLU A 147 9.47 12.29 22.24
C GLU A 147 10.97 11.95 22.27
N TYR A 148 11.41 10.94 21.48
CA TYR A 148 12.82 10.53 21.38
C TYR A 148 13.62 11.33 20.34
N ILE A 149 13.02 12.30 19.67
CA ILE A 149 13.69 13.16 18.68
C ILE A 149 14.98 13.79 19.20
N PRO A 150 15.03 14.38 20.43
CA PRO A 150 16.27 14.96 20.96
C PRO A 150 17.41 13.93 21.06
N LYS A 151 17.09 12.69 21.41
CA LYS A 151 18.06 11.58 21.49
C LYS A 151 18.57 11.19 20.10
N VAL A 152 17.68 11.09 19.12
CA VAL A 152 18.03 10.77 17.72
C VAL A 152 18.98 11.82 17.14
N LEU A 153 18.64 13.10 17.29
CA LEU A 153 19.47 14.21 16.80
C LEU A 153 20.86 14.23 17.47
N LYS A 154 20.92 13.95 18.78
CA LYS A 154 22.18 13.86 19.51
C LYS A 154 23.05 12.72 18.97
N GLN A 155 22.48 11.53 18.79
CA GLN A 155 23.20 10.36 18.27
C GLN A 155 23.75 10.61 16.86
N ALA A 156 22.94 11.16 15.96
CA ALA A 156 23.37 11.49 14.60
C ALA A 156 24.51 12.54 14.62
N LYS A 157 24.36 13.60 15.38
CA LYS A 157 25.37 14.68 15.52
C LYS A 157 26.69 14.16 16.07
N GLU A 158 26.69 13.29 17.09
CA GLU A 158 27.89 12.71 17.68
C GLU A 158 28.70 11.86 16.67
N LYS A 159 28.03 11.34 15.65
CA LYS A 159 28.64 10.58 14.55
C LYS A 159 28.88 11.39 13.26
N GLY A 160 28.61 12.68 13.29
CA GLY A 160 28.77 13.55 12.12
C GLY A 160 27.77 13.29 10.99
N VAL A 161 26.62 12.71 11.31
CA VAL A 161 25.56 12.35 10.36
C VAL A 161 24.45 13.39 10.40
N THR A 162 23.96 13.80 9.25
CA THR A 162 22.84 14.74 9.09
C THR A 162 21.54 13.97 8.86
N VAL A 163 20.47 14.34 9.56
CA VAL A 163 19.11 13.89 9.26
C VAL A 163 18.52 14.83 8.22
N ASP A 164 18.50 14.42 6.96
CA ASP A 164 18.07 15.23 5.82
C ASP A 164 16.66 14.92 5.31
N LYS A 165 16.09 13.79 5.76
CA LYS A 165 14.75 13.34 5.38
C LYS A 165 13.94 12.92 6.60
N LEU A 166 12.69 13.40 6.66
CA LEU A 166 11.70 12.94 7.64
C LEU A 166 10.62 12.13 6.93
N HIS A 167 10.26 10.99 7.52
CA HIS A 167 9.19 10.12 7.04
C HIS A 167 8.13 9.92 8.14
N LEU A 168 6.87 10.10 7.75
CA LEU A 168 5.70 9.78 8.55
C LEU A 168 4.73 8.93 7.73
N HIS A 169 4.05 8.01 8.39
CA HIS A 169 2.96 7.27 7.76
C HIS A 169 1.92 6.92 8.82
N ILE A 170 0.68 7.35 8.63
CA ILE A 170 -0.38 7.24 9.64
C ILE A 170 -1.37 6.10 9.39
N GLY A 171 -1.34 5.50 8.20
CA GLY A 171 -2.28 4.47 7.78
C GLY A 171 -3.02 4.83 6.50
N SER A 172 -4.34 5.05 6.53
CA SER A 172 -5.11 5.33 5.31
C SER A 172 -6.28 6.28 5.56
N GLY A 173 -6.61 7.11 4.56
CA GLY A 173 -7.74 8.03 4.61
C GLY A 173 -8.13 8.56 3.23
N ALA A 174 -9.42 8.91 3.04
CA ALA A 174 -9.92 9.59 1.84
C ALA A 174 -10.16 11.08 2.08
N ASP A 175 -10.49 11.47 3.31
CA ASP A 175 -10.86 12.85 3.67
C ASP A 175 -9.64 13.80 3.60
N PRO A 176 -9.66 14.86 2.77
CA PRO A 176 -8.61 15.87 2.70
C PRO A 176 -8.33 16.56 4.04
N LYS A 177 -9.30 16.65 4.95
CA LYS A 177 -9.11 17.21 6.28
C LYS A 177 -8.14 16.37 7.11
N VAL A 178 -8.30 15.04 7.10
CA VAL A 178 -7.37 14.12 7.78
C VAL A 178 -5.94 14.34 7.28
N TRP A 179 -5.78 14.45 5.95
CA TRP A 179 -4.47 14.73 5.36
C TRP A 179 -3.92 16.11 5.73
N GLY A 180 -4.81 17.09 5.91
CA GLY A 180 -4.44 18.41 6.44
C GLY A 180 -3.87 18.34 7.86
N ASP A 181 -4.55 17.62 8.76
CA ASP A 181 -4.10 17.43 10.15
C ASP A 181 -2.76 16.67 10.20
N VAL A 182 -2.58 15.68 9.31
CA VAL A 182 -1.31 14.94 9.16
C VAL A 182 -0.18 15.86 8.73
N MET A 183 -0.41 16.72 7.75
CA MET A 183 0.61 17.65 7.26
C MET A 183 0.98 18.67 8.35
N ASP A 184 0.02 19.19 9.11
CA ASP A 184 0.31 20.10 10.23
C ASP A 184 1.22 19.44 11.25
N ARG A 185 0.89 18.20 11.65
CA ARG A 185 1.71 17.44 12.60
C ARG A 185 3.10 17.11 12.03
N ALA A 186 3.18 16.79 10.76
CA ALA A 186 4.45 16.52 10.08
C ALA A 186 5.34 17.77 10.05
N LEU A 187 4.79 18.95 9.76
CA LEU A 187 5.54 20.20 9.74
C LEU A 187 5.96 20.65 11.14
N GLU A 188 5.12 20.44 12.15
CA GLU A 188 5.49 20.65 13.56
C GLU A 188 6.73 19.81 13.92
N ILE A 189 6.69 18.51 13.63
CA ILE A 189 7.83 17.60 13.88
C ILE A 189 9.05 18.02 13.04
N THR A 190 8.85 18.38 11.78
CA THR A 190 9.94 18.85 10.89
C THR A 190 10.65 20.07 11.45
N SER A 191 9.95 20.93 12.19
CA SER A 191 10.55 22.10 12.82
C SER A 191 11.62 21.76 13.86
N LEU A 192 11.56 20.55 14.44
CA LEU A 192 12.55 20.03 15.38
C LEU A 192 13.82 19.51 14.69
N PHE A 193 13.78 19.29 13.36
CA PHE A 193 14.89 18.81 12.56
C PHE A 193 15.41 19.92 11.64
N PRO A 194 16.48 20.64 12.02
CA PRO A 194 16.91 21.85 11.30
C PRO A 194 17.39 21.57 9.87
N ASP A 195 17.94 20.39 9.62
CA ASP A 195 18.60 20.04 8.37
C ASP A 195 17.72 19.24 7.40
N VAL A 196 16.47 18.93 7.78
CA VAL A 196 15.54 18.21 6.90
C VAL A 196 15.16 19.09 5.71
N THR A 197 15.37 18.55 4.53
CA THR A 197 15.05 19.17 3.24
C THR A 197 13.99 18.40 2.47
N CYS A 198 13.66 17.18 2.91
CA CYS A 198 12.69 16.30 2.28
C CYS A 198 11.72 15.76 3.33
N LEU A 199 10.42 15.95 3.08
CA LEU A 199 9.34 15.45 3.91
C LEU A 199 8.56 14.36 3.13
N ASN A 200 8.55 13.15 3.67
CA ASN A 200 7.78 12.03 3.15
C ASN A 200 6.55 11.79 4.05
N ILE A 201 5.36 11.91 3.47
CA ILE A 201 4.07 11.75 4.18
C ILE A 201 3.54 10.32 4.10
N GLY A 202 4.25 9.43 3.41
CA GLY A 202 3.82 8.05 3.21
C GLY A 202 2.69 7.88 2.22
N GLY A 203 2.01 6.78 2.35
CA GLY A 203 0.87 6.40 1.52
C GLY A 203 -0.44 6.30 2.31
N GLY A 204 -1.39 5.49 1.81
CA GLY A 204 -2.69 5.30 2.44
C GLY A 204 -3.84 6.00 1.71
N TYR A 205 -3.58 6.50 0.51
CA TYR A 205 -4.62 7.07 -0.37
C TYR A 205 -5.55 5.96 -0.84
N LYS A 206 -6.85 6.14 -0.59
CA LYS A 206 -7.89 5.15 -0.89
C LYS A 206 -8.38 5.24 -2.33
N ILE A 207 -8.98 4.15 -2.78
CA ILE A 207 -9.81 4.09 -3.99
C ILE A 207 -11.24 3.72 -3.61
N HIS A 208 -12.19 3.97 -4.49
CA HIS A 208 -13.54 3.41 -4.39
C HIS A 208 -13.56 2.00 -4.99
N ARG A 209 -13.82 0.97 -4.17
CA ARG A 209 -13.98 -0.42 -4.65
C ARG A 209 -15.42 -0.86 -4.67
N PHE A 210 -16.14 -0.58 -3.59
CA PHE A 210 -17.51 -1.04 -3.43
C PHE A 210 -18.27 -0.25 -2.35
N GLY A 211 -19.61 -0.21 -2.48
CA GLY A 211 -20.49 0.37 -1.47
C GLY A 211 -20.27 1.86 -1.25
N SER A 212 -20.03 2.24 -0.01
CA SER A 212 -19.80 3.62 0.43
C SER A 212 -18.33 3.99 0.57
N GLU A 213 -17.38 3.15 0.11
CA GLU A 213 -15.97 3.50 0.17
C GLU A 213 -15.69 4.72 -0.72
N GLU A 214 -15.01 5.74 -0.16
CA GLU A 214 -14.66 6.95 -0.88
C GLU A 214 -13.25 6.88 -1.46
N GLU A 215 -13.07 7.39 -2.68
CA GLU A 215 -11.74 7.58 -3.27
C GLU A 215 -11.11 8.88 -2.77
N THR A 216 -9.81 8.85 -2.54
CA THR A 216 -9.04 10.05 -2.19
C THR A 216 -8.98 10.99 -3.40
N ASP A 217 -9.48 12.20 -3.25
CA ASP A 217 -9.28 13.29 -4.22
C ASP A 217 -7.84 13.83 -4.08
N MET A 218 -6.92 13.29 -4.89
CA MET A 218 -5.50 13.64 -4.80
C MET A 218 -5.23 15.11 -5.15
N GLU A 219 -6.03 15.74 -5.99
CA GLU A 219 -5.85 17.16 -6.32
C GLU A 219 -6.16 18.04 -5.09
N LYS A 220 -7.26 17.73 -4.38
CA LYS A 220 -7.58 18.43 -3.14
C LYS A 220 -6.55 18.18 -2.05
N VAL A 221 -6.12 16.94 -1.87
CA VAL A 221 -5.07 16.59 -0.89
C VAL A 221 -3.77 17.33 -1.21
N MET A 222 -3.34 17.34 -2.45
CA MET A 222 -2.14 18.07 -2.88
C MET A 222 -2.30 19.58 -2.73
N GLY A 223 -3.49 20.12 -2.98
CA GLY A 223 -3.80 21.53 -2.72
C GLY A 223 -3.59 21.90 -1.25
N VAL A 224 -4.12 21.08 -0.33
CA VAL A 224 -3.91 21.25 1.13
C VAL A 224 -2.42 21.13 1.50
N PHE A 225 -1.71 20.15 0.96
CA PHE A 225 -0.27 19.99 1.22
C PHE A 225 0.53 21.20 0.76
N ASN A 226 0.26 21.69 -0.44
CA ASN A 226 0.98 22.82 -1.04
C ASN A 226 0.76 24.11 -0.25
N GLU A 227 -0.47 24.40 0.14
CA GLU A 227 -0.80 25.55 0.99
C GLU A 227 0.01 25.55 2.31
N LYS A 228 0.05 24.39 2.97
CA LYS A 228 0.77 24.25 4.26
C LYS A 228 2.29 24.30 4.09
N LEU A 229 2.84 23.73 3.00
CA LEU A 229 4.27 23.81 2.69
C LEU A 229 4.69 25.25 2.37
N GLU A 230 3.86 26.01 1.66
CA GLU A 230 4.12 27.43 1.39
C GLU A 230 4.06 28.28 2.69
N ALA A 231 3.10 28.01 3.56
CA ALA A 231 3.00 28.68 4.86
C ALA A 231 4.24 28.37 5.73
N PHE A 232 4.67 27.11 5.77
CA PHE A 232 5.90 26.71 6.47
C PHE A 232 7.14 27.40 5.89
N ALA A 233 7.28 27.47 4.57
CA ALA A 233 8.40 28.14 3.95
C ALA A 233 8.45 29.64 4.27
N LYS A 234 7.29 30.32 4.31
CA LYS A 234 7.18 31.74 4.68
C LYS A 234 7.61 32.01 6.13
N THR A 235 7.32 31.10 7.05
CA THR A 235 7.61 31.29 8.49
C THR A 235 9.01 30.85 8.88
N THR A 236 9.56 29.83 8.21
CA THR A 236 10.86 29.22 8.58
C THR A 236 11.99 29.52 7.61
N THR A 237 11.71 30.12 6.44
CA THR A 237 12.64 30.28 5.29
C THR A 237 13.16 28.95 4.73
N ARG A 238 12.51 27.82 5.06
CA ARG A 238 12.93 26.47 4.63
C ARG A 238 11.97 25.94 3.56
N ASN A 239 12.56 25.44 2.49
CA ASN A 239 11.86 24.82 1.37
C ASN A 239 11.96 23.29 1.49
N LEU A 240 10.85 22.63 1.58
CA LEU A 240 10.78 21.16 1.71
C LEU A 240 10.34 20.53 0.38
N LYS A 241 11.12 19.56 -0.11
CA LYS A 241 10.64 18.65 -1.15
C LYS A 241 9.63 17.69 -0.54
N LEU A 242 8.57 17.37 -1.26
CA LEU A 242 7.54 16.43 -0.82
C LEU A 242 7.74 15.05 -1.45
N GLU A 243 7.56 14.00 -0.66
CA GLU A 243 7.43 12.62 -1.13
C GLU A 243 6.09 12.02 -0.68
N ILE A 244 5.47 11.22 -1.55
CA ILE A 244 4.27 10.42 -1.25
C ILE A 244 4.49 8.97 -1.69
N GLU A 245 3.84 8.02 -0.99
CA GLU A 245 4.04 6.57 -1.21
C GLU A 245 2.72 5.84 -1.55
N PRO A 246 2.04 6.17 -2.67
CA PRO A 246 0.83 5.46 -3.05
C PRO A 246 1.13 4.00 -3.40
N GLY A 247 0.43 3.06 -2.74
CA GLY A 247 0.36 1.65 -3.11
C GLY A 247 -0.99 1.32 -3.73
N THR A 248 -2.04 1.25 -2.90
CA THR A 248 -3.43 0.98 -3.33
C THR A 248 -3.87 1.91 -4.46
N TYR A 249 -3.70 3.20 -4.28
CA TYR A 249 -4.14 4.22 -5.24
C TYR A 249 -3.48 4.06 -6.61
N MET A 250 -2.25 3.55 -6.65
CA MET A 250 -1.46 3.38 -7.87
C MET A 250 -1.95 2.21 -8.73
N ILE A 251 -2.35 1.07 -8.12
CA ILE A 251 -2.46 -0.18 -8.87
C ILE A 251 -3.77 -0.95 -8.66
N ALA A 252 -4.55 -0.65 -7.61
CA ALA A 252 -5.68 -1.51 -7.27
C ALA A 252 -6.71 -1.63 -8.40
N HIS A 253 -7.10 -0.54 -9.06
CA HIS A 253 -8.06 -0.54 -10.16
C HIS A 253 -7.59 -1.31 -11.41
N ALA A 254 -6.29 -1.53 -11.55
CA ALA A 254 -5.75 -2.23 -12.69
C ALA A 254 -5.92 -3.76 -12.60
N GLY A 255 -6.14 -4.30 -11.40
CA GLY A 255 -6.22 -5.75 -11.19
C GLY A 255 -7.65 -6.30 -11.17
N THR A 256 -7.82 -7.47 -11.78
CA THR A 256 -9.03 -8.30 -11.68
C THR A 256 -8.63 -9.73 -11.39
N LEU A 257 -9.18 -10.32 -10.32
CA LEU A 257 -9.07 -11.77 -10.10
C LEU A 257 -10.20 -12.45 -10.87
N VAL A 258 -9.83 -13.33 -11.79
CA VAL A 258 -10.72 -14.10 -12.64
C VAL A 258 -10.77 -15.53 -12.14
N ALA A 259 -11.95 -15.98 -11.75
CA ALA A 259 -12.23 -17.32 -11.25
C ALA A 259 -13.36 -17.99 -12.01
N LYS A 260 -13.68 -19.22 -11.64
CA LYS A 260 -14.86 -19.95 -12.08
C LYS A 260 -15.67 -20.43 -10.89
N ILE A 261 -16.97 -20.59 -11.12
CA ILE A 261 -17.86 -21.25 -10.18
C ILE A 261 -17.60 -22.75 -10.28
N ASP A 262 -17.13 -23.33 -9.18
CA ASP A 262 -16.86 -24.76 -9.06
C ASP A 262 -18.08 -25.54 -8.55
N ASP A 263 -18.84 -24.90 -7.62
CA ASP A 263 -20.03 -25.53 -7.02
C ASP A 263 -21.02 -24.47 -6.53
N ILE A 264 -22.28 -24.88 -6.40
CA ILE A 264 -23.37 -24.07 -5.83
C ILE A 264 -24.07 -24.90 -4.75
N VAL A 265 -24.11 -24.39 -3.51
CA VAL A 265 -24.70 -25.10 -2.36
C VAL A 265 -25.82 -24.26 -1.77
N ASP A 266 -27.00 -24.85 -1.71
CA ASP A 266 -28.16 -24.26 -1.05
C ASP A 266 -28.36 -24.90 0.34
N THR A 267 -28.55 -24.08 1.37
CA THR A 267 -28.76 -24.54 2.75
C THR A 267 -30.21 -24.42 3.20
N GLY A 268 -31.13 -24.27 2.24
CA GLY A 268 -32.58 -24.27 2.45
C GLY A 268 -33.15 -22.93 2.86
N ASP A 269 -34.47 -22.88 3.11
CA ASP A 269 -35.26 -21.65 3.29
C ASP A 269 -34.76 -20.67 4.37
N LYS A 270 -34.02 -21.16 5.34
CA LYS A 270 -33.48 -20.37 6.45
C LYS A 270 -31.98 -20.04 6.30
N GLY A 271 -31.39 -20.52 5.25
CA GLY A 271 -29.95 -20.41 5.00
C GLY A 271 -29.59 -19.48 3.84
N TYR A 272 -28.51 -19.84 3.17
CA TYR A 272 -27.95 -19.08 2.06
C TYR A 272 -27.74 -19.99 0.85
N THR A 273 -27.72 -19.39 -0.34
CA THR A 273 -27.16 -20.03 -1.52
C THR A 273 -25.69 -19.59 -1.66
N PHE A 274 -24.78 -20.54 -1.50
CA PHE A 274 -23.34 -20.32 -1.61
C PHE A 274 -22.85 -20.60 -3.03
N ILE A 275 -22.05 -19.69 -3.57
CA ILE A 275 -21.25 -19.90 -4.77
C ILE A 275 -19.82 -20.19 -4.33
N LYS A 276 -19.30 -21.38 -4.63
CA LYS A 276 -17.90 -21.76 -4.39
C LYS A 276 -17.08 -21.49 -5.64
N LEU A 277 -15.99 -20.75 -5.48
CA LEU A 277 -15.07 -20.42 -6.54
C LEU A 277 -13.88 -21.40 -6.55
N ASN A 278 -13.24 -21.58 -7.70
CA ASN A 278 -11.97 -22.31 -7.82
C ASN A 278 -10.74 -21.46 -7.39
N THR A 279 -10.94 -20.54 -6.48
CA THR A 279 -9.95 -19.67 -5.81
C THR A 279 -10.41 -19.44 -4.39
N GLY A 280 -9.55 -18.93 -3.53
CA GLY A 280 -9.88 -18.66 -2.14
C GLY A 280 -8.84 -17.78 -1.45
N MET A 281 -8.78 -17.85 -0.13
CA MET A 281 -7.85 -17.07 0.68
C MET A 281 -6.37 -17.38 0.40
N ASN A 282 -6.07 -18.54 -0.19
CA ASN A 282 -4.72 -18.87 -0.68
C ASN A 282 -4.27 -17.90 -1.78
N ASP A 283 -5.20 -17.34 -2.58
CA ASP A 283 -4.92 -16.35 -3.61
C ASP A 283 -5.32 -14.93 -3.18
N PHE A 284 -6.36 -14.77 -2.36
CA PHE A 284 -6.98 -13.50 -2.05
C PHE A 284 -7.42 -13.42 -0.57
N LEU A 285 -6.52 -12.94 0.30
CA LEU A 285 -6.72 -12.96 1.75
C LEU A 285 -7.47 -11.73 2.30
N ARG A 286 -7.61 -10.64 1.53
CA ARG A 286 -8.08 -9.34 2.05
C ARG A 286 -9.47 -9.35 2.67
N THR A 287 -10.41 -10.06 2.09
CA THR A 287 -11.79 -10.18 2.61
C THR A 287 -11.79 -10.89 3.96
N SER A 288 -11.12 -12.04 4.04
CA SER A 288 -10.99 -12.83 5.27
C SER A 288 -10.18 -12.12 6.37
N MET A 289 -9.22 -11.27 6.00
CA MET A 289 -8.32 -10.60 6.95
C MET A 289 -8.87 -9.27 7.46
N TYR A 290 -9.49 -8.48 6.58
CA TYR A 290 -9.85 -7.09 6.86
C TYR A 290 -11.35 -6.78 6.71
N GLY A 291 -12.16 -7.72 6.21
CA GLY A 291 -13.52 -7.41 5.77
C GLY A 291 -13.53 -6.43 4.60
N SER A 292 -12.50 -6.47 3.74
CA SER A 292 -12.44 -5.58 2.58
C SER A 292 -13.46 -6.00 1.54
N GLN A 293 -14.29 -5.06 1.10
CA GLN A 293 -15.28 -5.32 0.08
C GLN A 293 -14.75 -5.07 -1.32
N HIS A 294 -15.13 -5.92 -2.26
CA HIS A 294 -14.80 -5.80 -3.68
C HIS A 294 -16.05 -5.99 -4.54
N LYS A 295 -16.09 -5.34 -5.69
CA LYS A 295 -17.12 -5.59 -6.69
C LYS A 295 -16.91 -6.99 -7.25
N ILE A 296 -17.99 -7.79 -7.29
CA ILE A 296 -18.01 -9.14 -7.85
C ILE A 296 -19.07 -9.18 -8.94
N GLU A 297 -18.74 -9.77 -10.08
CA GLU A 297 -19.66 -9.98 -11.20
C GLU A 297 -19.56 -11.41 -11.73
N ILE A 298 -20.70 -12.03 -12.00
CA ILE A 298 -20.80 -13.27 -12.76
C ILE A 298 -20.93 -12.88 -14.22
N ILE A 299 -19.99 -13.33 -15.04
CA ILE A 299 -19.89 -12.99 -16.45
C ILE A 299 -20.66 -14.03 -17.26
N ASN A 300 -21.94 -13.77 -17.44
CA ASN A 300 -22.85 -14.57 -18.27
C ASN A 300 -23.92 -13.68 -18.90
N ASN A 301 -24.86 -14.25 -19.65
CA ASN A 301 -25.95 -13.50 -20.32
C ASN A 301 -27.23 -13.42 -19.48
N GLU A 302 -27.21 -13.91 -18.24
CA GLU A 302 -28.37 -13.87 -17.36
C GLU A 302 -28.67 -12.45 -16.90
N THR A 303 -29.95 -12.11 -16.85
CA THR A 303 -30.43 -10.82 -16.35
C THR A 303 -31.14 -10.94 -15.01
N THR A 304 -31.60 -12.13 -14.68
CA THR A 304 -32.20 -12.46 -13.37
C THR A 304 -31.13 -12.32 -12.28
N LYS A 305 -31.48 -11.63 -11.20
CA LYS A 305 -30.61 -11.50 -10.03
C LYS A 305 -31.09 -12.40 -8.91
N LYS A 306 -30.14 -13.08 -8.26
CA LYS A 306 -30.36 -13.88 -7.06
C LYS A 306 -29.44 -13.45 -5.93
N ASP A 307 -29.80 -13.80 -4.73
CA ASP A 307 -29.04 -13.54 -3.51
C ASP A 307 -28.03 -14.66 -3.28
N TYR A 308 -26.74 -14.31 -3.13
CA TYR A 308 -25.66 -15.26 -2.98
C TYR A 308 -24.66 -14.83 -1.89
N VAL A 309 -24.01 -15.82 -1.30
CA VAL A 309 -22.76 -15.69 -0.56
C VAL A 309 -21.65 -16.30 -1.40
N VAL A 310 -20.60 -15.55 -1.69
CA VAL A 310 -19.46 -16.03 -2.50
C VAL A 310 -18.34 -16.48 -1.57
N VAL A 311 -17.91 -17.72 -1.70
CA VAL A 311 -16.90 -18.37 -0.86
C VAL A 311 -15.78 -18.97 -1.73
N GLY A 312 -14.63 -19.18 -1.14
CA GLY A 312 -13.52 -19.86 -1.77
C GLY A 312 -13.58 -21.38 -1.65
N HIS A 313 -12.49 -22.02 -2.06
CA HIS A 313 -12.34 -23.47 -2.10
C HIS A 313 -11.52 -24.03 -0.93
N ASN A 314 -10.98 -23.18 -0.07
CA ASN A 314 -10.19 -23.65 1.06
C ASN A 314 -11.09 -24.34 2.11
N CYS A 315 -10.55 -25.35 2.78
CA CYS A 315 -11.23 -26.02 3.89
C CYS A 315 -11.15 -25.15 5.15
N GLU A 316 -11.78 -23.96 5.08
CA GLU A 316 -11.73 -22.89 6.09
C GLU A 316 -13.04 -22.09 6.07
N ALA A 317 -13.69 -21.99 7.24
CA ALA A 317 -14.97 -21.26 7.35
C ALA A 317 -14.86 -19.77 7.04
N GLY A 318 -13.69 -19.17 7.27
CA GLY A 318 -13.39 -17.77 6.98
C GLY A 318 -13.02 -17.47 5.53
N ASP A 319 -13.04 -18.47 4.63
CA ASP A 319 -12.74 -18.28 3.19
C ASP A 319 -13.94 -17.69 2.45
N ILE A 320 -14.29 -16.44 2.79
CA ILE A 320 -15.48 -15.73 2.32
C ILE A 320 -15.06 -14.47 1.55
N PHE A 321 -15.57 -14.33 0.32
CA PHE A 321 -15.38 -13.12 -0.51
C PHE A 321 -16.41 -12.02 -0.21
N THR A 322 -17.56 -12.38 0.33
CA THR A 322 -18.67 -11.46 0.63
C THR A 322 -18.85 -11.28 2.14
N THR A 323 -17.82 -10.73 2.77
CA THR A 323 -17.86 -10.29 4.17
C THR A 323 -18.48 -8.90 4.28
N ALA A 324 -18.98 -8.53 5.46
CA ALA A 324 -19.41 -7.17 5.73
C ALA A 324 -18.22 -6.22 5.79
N ASP A 325 -18.49 -4.93 5.56
CA ASP A 325 -17.45 -3.90 5.56
C ASP A 325 -16.75 -3.81 6.92
N ALA A 326 -15.41 -3.91 6.88
CA ALA A 326 -14.53 -3.93 8.05
C ALA A 326 -14.79 -5.06 9.07
N ASP A 327 -15.69 -6.01 8.78
CA ASP A 327 -16.03 -7.14 9.64
C ASP A 327 -15.92 -8.48 8.89
N PRO A 328 -14.75 -9.14 8.98
CA PRO A 328 -14.51 -10.39 8.28
C PRO A 328 -15.30 -11.59 8.83
N GLU A 329 -15.87 -11.46 10.04
CA GLU A 329 -16.66 -12.56 10.67
C GLU A 329 -18.14 -12.53 10.25
N LYS A 330 -18.61 -11.43 9.64
CA LYS A 330 -19.98 -11.25 9.25
C LYS A 330 -20.17 -11.46 7.74
N ILE A 331 -21.09 -12.37 7.39
CA ILE A 331 -21.51 -12.63 6.00
C ILE A 331 -22.39 -11.47 5.51
N GLU A 332 -22.16 -11.06 4.25
CA GLU A 332 -23.02 -10.15 3.51
C GLU A 332 -23.52 -10.78 2.22
N ILE A 333 -24.83 -10.73 1.99
CA ILE A 333 -25.46 -11.24 0.77
C ILE A 333 -25.22 -10.27 -0.39
N ARG A 334 -24.89 -10.82 -1.58
CA ARG A 334 -24.74 -10.06 -2.82
C ARG A 334 -25.81 -10.46 -3.83
N LYS A 335 -26.43 -9.46 -4.46
CA LYS A 335 -27.33 -9.65 -5.62
C LYS A 335 -26.48 -9.73 -6.89
N LEU A 336 -26.31 -10.96 -7.39
CA LEU A 336 -25.54 -11.26 -8.59
C LEU A 336 -26.42 -11.86 -9.68
N ASN A 337 -25.92 -11.95 -10.92
CA ASN A 337 -26.59 -12.69 -11.98
C ASN A 337 -26.83 -14.13 -11.54
N GLU A 338 -27.94 -14.73 -12.00
CA GLU A 338 -28.20 -16.16 -11.76
C GLU A 338 -27.00 -17.00 -12.21
N ALA A 339 -26.47 -17.80 -11.28
CA ALA A 339 -25.21 -18.51 -11.40
C ALA A 339 -25.40 -19.92 -11.94
N SER A 340 -24.47 -20.36 -12.78
CA SER A 340 -24.31 -21.76 -13.17
C SER A 340 -22.88 -22.25 -12.91
N ILE A 341 -22.72 -23.52 -12.59
CA ILE A 341 -21.38 -24.13 -12.44
C ILE A 341 -20.61 -23.96 -13.77
N GLY A 342 -19.38 -23.50 -13.65
CA GLY A 342 -18.51 -23.17 -14.78
C GLY A 342 -18.55 -21.73 -15.26
N ASP A 343 -19.50 -20.91 -14.78
CA ASP A 343 -19.54 -19.49 -15.08
C ASP A 343 -18.26 -18.79 -14.60
N THR A 344 -17.83 -17.79 -15.36
CA THR A 344 -16.69 -16.96 -15.00
C THR A 344 -17.12 -15.89 -13.98
N VAL A 345 -16.31 -15.68 -12.97
CA VAL A 345 -16.49 -14.63 -11.96
C VAL A 345 -15.33 -13.66 -12.00
N HIS A 346 -15.64 -12.38 -12.05
CA HIS A 346 -14.66 -11.31 -11.93
C HIS A 346 -14.77 -10.66 -10.55
N ILE A 347 -13.64 -10.58 -9.84
CA ILE A 347 -13.49 -9.81 -8.61
C ILE A 347 -12.57 -8.64 -8.96
N TYR A 348 -13.12 -7.42 -8.92
CA TYR A 348 -12.44 -6.21 -9.39
C TYR A 348 -11.57 -5.56 -8.31
N ASP A 349 -10.74 -4.61 -8.75
CA ASP A 349 -9.88 -3.78 -7.90
C ASP A 349 -8.88 -4.59 -7.04
N THR A 350 -8.42 -5.70 -7.60
CA THR A 350 -7.53 -6.66 -6.94
C THR A 350 -6.04 -6.45 -7.25
N GLY A 351 -5.68 -5.30 -7.85
CA GLY A 351 -4.29 -5.01 -8.23
C GLY A 351 -3.34 -4.75 -7.05
N ALA A 352 -3.86 -4.43 -5.86
CA ALA A 352 -3.05 -4.09 -4.69
C ALA A 352 -3.37 -4.96 -3.47
N TYR A 353 -2.32 -5.48 -2.82
CA TYR A 353 -2.42 -6.27 -1.58
C TYR A 353 -3.33 -7.50 -1.71
N CYS A 354 -3.38 -8.08 -2.91
CA CYS A 354 -4.11 -9.31 -3.20
C CYS A 354 -3.10 -10.41 -3.55
N ALA A 355 -2.54 -10.42 -4.75
CA ALA A 355 -1.50 -11.37 -5.14
C ALA A 355 -0.26 -11.30 -4.23
N SER A 356 0.13 -10.12 -3.74
CA SER A 356 1.26 -9.94 -2.82
C SER A 356 0.99 -10.35 -1.37
N GLN A 357 -0.27 -10.59 -1.01
CA GLN A 357 -0.70 -10.89 0.36
C GLN A 357 -1.57 -12.15 0.39
N ARG A 358 -1.01 -13.26 -0.08
CA ARG A 358 -1.66 -14.58 -0.18
C ARG A 358 -1.41 -15.42 1.07
N ALA A 359 -2.31 -16.36 1.37
CA ALA A 359 -2.04 -17.47 2.27
C ALA A 359 -1.38 -18.62 1.49
N ILE A 360 -0.16 -18.39 0.99
CA ILE A 360 0.58 -19.31 0.12
C ILE A 360 0.70 -20.71 0.78
N GLY A 361 0.39 -21.74 0.00
CA GLY A 361 0.50 -23.13 0.45
C GLY A 361 -0.67 -23.62 1.31
N TYR A 362 -1.66 -22.77 1.61
CA TYR A 362 -2.83 -23.22 2.38
C TYR A 362 -3.63 -24.25 1.58
N ASN A 363 -3.97 -25.37 2.23
CA ASN A 363 -4.54 -26.59 1.65
C ASN A 363 -3.75 -27.13 0.43
N SER A 364 -2.48 -26.71 0.22
CA SER A 364 -1.62 -27.13 -0.89
C SER A 364 -2.16 -26.77 -2.28
N PHE A 365 -3.03 -25.79 -2.40
CA PHE A 365 -3.48 -25.29 -3.69
C PHE A 365 -2.32 -24.60 -4.44
N PRO A 366 -2.25 -24.73 -5.77
CA PRO A 366 -1.34 -23.95 -6.58
C PRO A 366 -1.75 -22.47 -6.57
N ASP A 367 -0.78 -21.60 -6.67
CA ASP A 367 -1.03 -20.15 -6.76
C ASP A 367 -1.77 -19.76 -8.04
N ALA A 368 -2.64 -18.77 -7.96
CA ALA A 368 -3.20 -18.12 -9.13
C ALA A 368 -2.08 -17.51 -9.99
N ILE A 369 -2.16 -17.68 -11.30
CA ILE A 369 -1.21 -17.07 -12.23
C ILE A 369 -1.48 -15.57 -12.37
N GLU A 370 -0.44 -14.82 -12.73
CA GLU A 370 -0.52 -13.37 -12.92
C GLU A 370 -0.19 -13.04 -14.39
N VAL A 371 -1.05 -12.25 -15.04
CA VAL A 371 -0.90 -11.91 -16.46
C VAL A 371 -1.18 -10.42 -16.69
N MET A 372 -0.35 -9.82 -17.54
CA MET A 372 -0.60 -8.48 -18.06
C MET A 372 -1.55 -8.55 -19.24
N VAL A 373 -2.57 -7.70 -19.29
CA VAL A 373 -3.56 -7.61 -20.36
C VAL A 373 -3.62 -6.21 -20.97
N ASP A 374 -4.14 -6.08 -22.23
CA ASP A 374 -4.29 -4.87 -23.08
C ASP A 374 -3.03 -4.04 -23.40
#